data_8cbe2fc47921c3a1788072aa4dab36b0
#
_entry.id   8cbe2fc47921c3a1788072aa4dab36b0
#
_cell.length_a   1.000
_cell.length_b   1.000
_cell.length_c   1.000
_cell.angle_alpha   90.00
_cell.angle_beta   90.00
_cell.angle_gamma   90.00
#
_symmetry.space_group_name_H-M   'P 1'
#
loop_
_entity.id
_entity.type
_entity.pdbx_description
1 polymer ?
#
loop_
_entity_poly.entity_id
_entity_poly.type
_entity_poly.pdbx_seq_one_letter_code
_entity_poly.pdbx_strand_id
1 'polypeptide(L)'
;MNRRSFLQTLALAAAPVQGAQRPPNIIHFLADDLGYDDIACFGAKGVATPNLDRAAQAGMRFTDFYAPASVCTPSRAAILTGRYSARMKPLQNILYPGAKGITAETEITIGTILRKAGYRTGLIGKWHLGDVPESLPPNNGFDEYYGTPYPNDFLPEVKKDYPPIPIYRGLEKVEVPADLPNMPDKFVADAKRFLDENRDRPFFLHFANIETHTPWFVPQRFEGKSAIGAYGDAVECMDWCYGQIVEKVKSLGLEKNTLIVFTSDNGPLAAESPSVPVLKKVFGRFGDPRPSSVHLLRGYKGTAHWEGGPRVPTIFNWPGVIAPGTECREVTGGMDLFTTFAAVAGAPIPTARPIDGQDLMPLLRGEPGARSPHDAFFSYGGARLGGVRKGKWKLSLPPNREPKLYDLEQDIGERHDVSDSFPAVMKELLALADEGRKYAVR
;
A
#
# COMPACT_ATOMS: atom_id res chain seq x y z
N MET A 1 -18.16 49.52 68.00
CA MET A 1 -16.98 49.04 67.23
C MET A 1 -17.41 47.99 66.24
N ASN A 2 -17.64 48.42 65.00
CA ASN A 2 -18.15 47.57 63.93
C ASN A 2 -16.93 47.07 63.10
N ARG A 3 -16.73 45.75 63.03
CA ARG A 3 -15.84 45.11 62.10
C ARG A 3 -16.64 44.55 60.92
N ARG A 4 -16.61 45.25 59.76
CA ARG A 4 -17.09 44.73 58.50
C ARG A 4 -15.91 43.98 57.83
N SER A 5 -16.05 42.66 57.68
CA SER A 5 -15.16 41.83 56.93
C SER A 5 -15.53 41.95 55.45
N PHE A 6 -14.58 42.40 54.63
CA PHE A 6 -14.66 42.42 53.16
C PHE A 6 -14.26 41.03 52.65
N LEU A 7 -15.20 40.25 52.14
CA LEU A 7 -14.92 39.03 51.36
C LEU A 7 -14.64 39.47 49.91
N GLN A 8 -13.39 39.47 49.53
CA GLN A 8 -13.03 39.55 48.11
C GLN A 8 -13.16 38.18 47.49
N THR A 9 -14.14 38.02 46.61
CA THR A 9 -14.34 36.84 45.77
C THR A 9 -13.35 36.93 44.59
N LEU A 10 -12.28 36.15 44.63
CA LEU A 10 -11.43 35.94 43.46
C LEU A 10 -12.20 35.14 42.43
N ALA A 11 -12.64 35.79 41.35
CA ALA A 11 -13.09 35.11 40.15
C ALA A 11 -11.85 34.54 39.44
N LEU A 12 -11.61 33.24 39.56
CA LEU A 12 -10.70 32.54 38.68
C LEU A 12 -11.32 32.57 37.27
N ALA A 13 -10.75 33.38 36.38
CA ALA A 13 -11.00 33.30 34.97
C ALA A 13 -10.46 31.95 34.50
N ALA A 14 -11.36 31.00 34.18
CA ALA A 14 -10.97 29.77 33.47
C ALA A 14 -10.34 30.17 32.13
N ALA A 15 -9.05 29.91 31.97
CA ALA A 15 -8.39 30.03 30.69
C ALA A 15 -9.17 29.10 29.68
N PRO A 16 -9.39 29.54 28.44
CA PRO A 16 -10.03 28.69 27.46
C PRO A 16 -9.16 27.43 27.30
N VAL A 17 -9.74 26.26 27.57
CA VAL A 17 -9.16 24.98 27.21
C VAL A 17 -8.88 25.08 25.71
N GLN A 18 -7.61 25.14 25.33
CA GLN A 18 -7.20 25.03 23.94
C GLN A 18 -7.90 23.78 23.40
N GLY A 19 -8.86 23.98 22.48
CA GLY A 19 -9.66 22.90 21.94
C GLY A 19 -8.72 21.78 21.45
N ALA A 20 -8.94 20.55 21.92
CA ALA A 20 -8.16 19.40 21.51
C ALA A 20 -8.07 19.42 19.99
N GLN A 21 -6.83 19.51 19.46
CA GLN A 21 -6.60 19.53 18.02
C GLN A 21 -7.26 18.27 17.44
N ARG A 22 -8.10 18.45 16.43
CA ARG A 22 -8.77 17.34 15.74
C ARG A 22 -7.74 16.34 15.28
N PRO A 23 -7.90 15.02 15.53
CA PRO A 23 -7.00 14.00 15.01
C PRO A 23 -6.82 14.13 13.50
N PRO A 24 -5.60 13.93 12.97
CA PRO A 24 -5.30 14.08 11.55
C PRO A 24 -6.10 13.09 10.71
N ASN A 25 -6.52 13.49 9.52
CA ASN A 25 -7.06 12.58 8.53
C ASN A 25 -5.94 11.72 7.94
N ILE A 26 -6.30 10.56 7.45
CA ILE A 26 -5.36 9.61 6.83
C ILE A 26 -5.92 9.19 5.47
N ILE A 27 -5.13 9.35 4.42
CA ILE A 27 -5.42 8.83 3.08
C ILE A 27 -4.29 7.88 2.68
N HIS A 28 -4.65 6.64 2.42
CA HIS A 28 -3.77 5.64 1.86
C HIS A 28 -4.15 5.36 0.41
N PHE A 29 -3.35 5.86 -0.53
CA PHE A 29 -3.47 5.56 -1.95
C PHE A 29 -2.60 4.34 -2.27
N LEU A 30 -3.23 3.22 -2.58
CA LEU A 30 -2.56 1.96 -2.90
C LEU A 30 -2.70 1.65 -4.38
N ALA A 31 -1.60 1.72 -5.14
CA ALA A 31 -1.54 1.26 -6.52
C ALA A 31 -1.51 -0.28 -6.58
N ASP A 32 -1.89 -0.85 -7.72
CA ASP A 32 -1.97 -2.29 -7.98
C ASP A 32 -0.96 -2.68 -9.06
N ASP A 33 0.03 -3.52 -8.75
CA ASP A 33 1.07 -3.96 -9.69
C ASP A 33 1.95 -2.82 -10.26
N LEU A 34 2.25 -1.78 -9.49
CA LEU A 34 3.12 -0.68 -9.93
C LEU A 34 4.57 -0.96 -9.57
N GLY A 35 5.45 -0.91 -10.55
CA GLY A 35 6.89 -1.08 -10.37
C GLY A 35 7.58 0.08 -9.67
N TYR A 36 8.74 -0.20 -9.05
CA TYR A 36 9.55 0.78 -8.33
C TYR A 36 9.90 2.01 -9.19
N ASP A 37 10.32 1.77 -10.42
CA ASP A 37 10.77 2.79 -11.38
C ASP A 37 9.73 3.10 -12.47
N ASP A 38 8.43 2.94 -12.17
CA ASP A 38 7.33 3.20 -13.11
C ASP A 38 6.73 4.60 -12.98
N ILE A 39 7.19 5.42 -12.03
CA ILE A 39 6.80 6.85 -11.89
C ILE A 39 8.02 7.75 -12.00
N ALA A 40 7.85 8.99 -12.54
CA ALA A 40 8.97 9.83 -12.95
C ALA A 40 9.90 10.21 -11.79
N CYS A 41 9.38 10.52 -10.59
CA CYS A 41 10.20 10.83 -9.41
C CYS A 41 11.00 9.62 -8.86
N PHE A 42 10.78 8.40 -9.37
CA PHE A 42 11.59 7.20 -9.12
C PHE A 42 12.38 6.74 -10.35
N GLY A 43 12.41 7.52 -11.43
CA GLY A 43 13.28 7.30 -12.59
C GLY A 43 12.59 6.84 -13.87
N ALA A 44 11.26 6.71 -13.89
CA ALA A 44 10.52 6.36 -15.10
C ALA A 44 10.81 7.32 -16.25
N LYS A 45 10.87 6.77 -17.46
CA LYS A 45 11.00 7.52 -18.70
C LYS A 45 9.83 7.20 -19.63
N GLY A 46 9.35 8.24 -20.34
CA GLY A 46 8.28 8.08 -21.33
C GLY A 46 6.88 7.94 -20.72
N VAL A 47 6.71 8.26 -19.44
CA VAL A 47 5.43 8.34 -18.74
C VAL A 47 5.37 9.65 -17.94
N ALA A 48 4.21 10.29 -17.88
CA ALA A 48 4.02 11.55 -17.18
C ALA A 48 3.27 11.33 -15.86
N THR A 49 3.94 11.61 -14.72
CA THR A 49 3.35 11.50 -13.37
C THR A 49 3.47 12.80 -12.57
N PRO A 50 2.96 13.94 -13.10
CA PRO A 50 3.19 15.27 -12.53
C PRO A 50 2.58 15.44 -11.12
N ASN A 51 1.53 14.69 -10.77
CA ASN A 51 0.91 14.79 -9.45
C ASN A 51 1.74 14.08 -8.39
N LEU A 52 2.28 12.91 -8.70
CA LEU A 52 3.19 12.17 -7.83
C LEU A 52 4.55 12.87 -7.73
N ASP A 53 5.04 13.49 -8.80
CA ASP A 53 6.27 14.28 -8.77
C ASP A 53 6.13 15.48 -7.82
N ARG A 54 4.99 16.19 -7.85
CA ARG A 54 4.69 17.25 -6.88
C ARG A 54 4.58 16.71 -5.47
N ALA A 55 3.97 15.54 -5.27
CA ALA A 55 3.88 14.91 -3.96
C ALA A 55 5.28 14.58 -3.41
N ALA A 56 6.17 14.04 -4.23
CA ALA A 56 7.55 13.74 -3.84
C ALA A 56 8.34 15.02 -3.46
N GLN A 57 8.13 16.13 -4.20
CA GLN A 57 8.74 17.42 -3.89
C GLN A 57 8.18 18.05 -2.62
N ALA A 58 6.90 17.82 -2.30
CA ALA A 58 6.24 18.38 -1.12
C ALA A 58 6.28 17.47 0.12
N GLY A 59 6.81 16.25 -0.01
CA GLY A 59 6.87 15.25 1.04
C GLY A 59 8.20 14.51 1.11
N MET A 60 8.15 13.25 1.50
CA MET A 60 9.31 12.36 1.65
C MET A 60 9.15 11.13 0.77
N ARG A 61 10.18 10.81 -0.03
CA ARG A 61 10.29 9.55 -0.77
C ARG A 61 10.96 8.50 0.09
N PHE A 62 10.41 7.29 0.11
CA PHE A 62 11.06 6.14 0.69
C PHE A 62 11.62 5.26 -0.44
N THR A 63 12.93 5.15 -0.53
CA THR A 63 13.60 4.41 -1.60
C THR A 63 13.83 2.94 -1.27
N ASP A 64 13.72 2.56 0.00
CA ASP A 64 13.86 1.21 0.50
C ASP A 64 12.59 0.74 1.24
N PHE A 65 11.42 0.99 0.57
CA PHE A 65 10.12 0.55 1.08
C PHE A 65 9.67 -0.73 0.35
N TYR A 66 9.18 -1.68 1.14
CA TYR A 66 8.85 -3.01 0.65
C TYR A 66 7.37 -3.34 0.83
N ALA A 67 6.73 -3.81 -0.23
CA ALA A 67 5.48 -4.54 -0.12
C ALA A 67 5.73 -5.82 0.70
N PRO A 68 4.84 -6.17 1.65
CA PRO A 68 5.07 -7.31 2.53
C PRO A 68 5.06 -8.67 1.83
N ALA A 69 4.52 -8.72 0.61
CA ALA A 69 4.55 -9.87 -0.27
C ALA A 69 4.62 -9.40 -1.74
N SER A 70 5.06 -10.27 -2.63
CA SER A 70 5.22 -9.96 -4.05
C SER A 70 3.97 -10.18 -4.91
N VAL A 71 2.79 -10.37 -4.29
CA VAL A 71 1.48 -10.52 -4.97
C VAL A 71 0.34 -9.93 -4.12
N CYS A 72 -0.77 -9.57 -4.77
CA CYS A 72 -1.84 -8.71 -4.25
C CYS A 72 -2.45 -9.17 -2.92
N THR A 73 -3.15 -10.33 -2.86
CA THR A 73 -3.88 -10.77 -1.64
C THR A 73 -2.98 -10.78 -0.40
N PRO A 74 -1.83 -11.49 -0.39
CA PRO A 74 -0.99 -11.53 0.81
C PRO A 74 -0.40 -10.18 1.18
N SER A 75 -0.06 -9.34 0.20
CA SER A 75 0.44 -7.99 0.47
C SER A 75 -0.65 -7.10 1.09
N ARG A 76 -1.84 -7.05 0.48
CA ARG A 76 -2.98 -6.28 1.00
C ARG A 76 -3.39 -6.72 2.41
N ALA A 77 -3.40 -8.04 2.67
CA ALA A 77 -3.65 -8.58 3.99
C ALA A 77 -2.63 -8.06 5.01
N ALA A 78 -1.34 -8.13 4.68
CA ALA A 78 -0.27 -7.69 5.57
C ALA A 78 -0.30 -6.17 5.82
N ILE A 79 -0.54 -5.36 4.78
CA ILE A 79 -0.72 -3.90 4.90
C ILE A 79 -1.86 -3.56 5.86
N LEU A 80 -3.01 -4.21 5.72
CA LEU A 80 -4.19 -3.88 6.51
C LEU A 80 -4.17 -4.46 7.93
N THR A 81 -3.33 -5.46 8.22
CA THR A 81 -3.27 -6.12 9.54
C THR A 81 -1.98 -5.87 10.31
N GLY A 82 -0.96 -5.28 9.68
CA GLY A 82 0.36 -5.08 10.29
C GLY A 82 1.14 -6.38 10.52
N ARG A 83 0.80 -7.47 9.83
CA ARG A 83 1.38 -8.80 10.03
C ARG A 83 1.86 -9.40 8.72
N TYR A 84 2.97 -10.13 8.73
CA TYR A 84 3.34 -10.92 7.56
C TYR A 84 2.23 -11.91 7.17
N SER A 85 1.86 -11.91 5.89
CA SER A 85 0.84 -12.83 5.36
C SER A 85 1.21 -14.30 5.53
N ALA A 86 2.49 -14.64 5.65
CA ALA A 86 2.97 -15.96 5.98
C ALA A 86 2.35 -16.52 7.29
N ARG A 87 1.90 -15.64 8.22
CA ARG A 87 1.21 -15.99 9.47
C ARG A 87 -0.28 -16.25 9.31
N MET A 88 -0.86 -15.98 8.14
CA MET A 88 -2.32 -15.85 7.96
C MET A 88 -2.83 -16.81 6.88
N LYS A 89 -3.36 -17.99 7.25
CA LYS A 89 -4.13 -18.83 6.31
C LYS A 89 -5.57 -18.30 6.23
N PRO A 90 -6.20 -18.24 5.05
CA PRO A 90 -5.72 -18.61 3.71
C PRO A 90 -5.02 -17.45 2.95
N LEU A 91 -4.72 -16.32 3.62
CA LEU A 91 -4.24 -15.09 3.02
C LEU A 91 -2.76 -15.13 2.55
N GLN A 92 -2.15 -16.31 2.58
CA GLN A 92 -0.79 -16.52 2.05
C GLN A 92 -0.72 -16.53 0.52
N ASN A 93 -1.85 -16.79 -0.15
CA ASN A 93 -1.93 -16.92 -1.59
C ASN A 93 -3.02 -16.02 -2.17
N ILE A 94 -3.03 -15.87 -3.50
CA ILE A 94 -4.08 -15.14 -4.21
C ILE A 94 -5.43 -15.83 -3.97
N LEU A 95 -6.44 -15.04 -3.61
CA LEU A 95 -7.80 -15.49 -3.47
C LEU A 95 -8.55 -15.31 -4.79
N TYR A 96 -9.34 -16.32 -5.16
CA TYR A 96 -10.16 -16.34 -6.35
C TYR A 96 -11.64 -16.06 -6.01
N PRO A 97 -12.50 -15.74 -7.02
CA PRO A 97 -13.93 -15.53 -6.78
C PRO A 97 -14.58 -16.67 -6.02
N GLY A 98 -15.44 -16.34 -5.04
CA GLY A 98 -16.09 -17.30 -4.12
C GLY A 98 -15.26 -17.66 -2.90
N ALA A 99 -14.06 -17.10 -2.74
CA ALA A 99 -13.19 -17.45 -1.63
C ALA A 99 -13.57 -16.73 -0.32
N LYS A 100 -13.59 -17.47 0.79
CA LYS A 100 -13.53 -16.90 2.13
C LYS A 100 -12.11 -16.43 2.40
N GLY A 101 -11.99 -15.13 2.72
CA GLY A 101 -10.71 -14.48 3.01
C GLY A 101 -10.61 -14.00 4.45
N ILE A 102 -10.26 -12.72 4.60
CA ILE A 102 -10.19 -12.06 5.91
C ILE A 102 -11.57 -11.99 6.56
N THR A 103 -11.64 -12.19 7.87
CA THR A 103 -12.85 -11.94 8.67
C THR A 103 -12.47 -11.27 9.99
N ALA A 104 -13.41 -10.54 10.61
CA ALA A 104 -13.21 -9.90 11.92
C ALA A 104 -12.84 -10.89 13.03
N GLU A 105 -13.15 -12.17 12.86
CA GLU A 105 -12.78 -13.24 13.81
C GLU A 105 -11.32 -13.65 13.63
N THR A 106 -10.84 -13.68 12.37
CA THR A 106 -9.49 -14.17 12.06
C THR A 106 -8.45 -13.08 12.16
N GLU A 107 -8.74 -11.85 11.74
CA GLU A 107 -7.78 -10.75 11.73
C GLU A 107 -8.42 -9.41 12.12
N ILE A 108 -7.59 -8.50 12.64
CA ILE A 108 -7.99 -7.14 12.98
C ILE A 108 -7.34 -6.21 11.96
N THR A 109 -8.16 -5.47 11.21
CA THR A 109 -7.68 -4.51 10.21
C THR A 109 -7.43 -3.15 10.82
N ILE A 110 -6.62 -2.32 10.15
CA ILE A 110 -6.43 -0.91 10.50
C ILE A 110 -7.77 -0.13 10.43
N GLY A 111 -8.67 -0.50 9.50
CA GLY A 111 -10.02 0.06 9.46
C GLY A 111 -10.78 -0.18 10.77
N THR A 112 -10.70 -1.39 11.33
CA THR A 112 -11.32 -1.71 12.63
C THR A 112 -10.73 -0.87 13.77
N ILE A 113 -9.42 -0.66 13.79
CA ILE A 113 -8.75 0.12 14.86
C ILE A 113 -9.11 1.59 14.75
N LEU A 114 -9.03 2.16 13.56
CA LEU A 114 -9.33 3.56 13.32
C LEU A 114 -10.80 3.88 13.54
N ARG A 115 -11.71 2.99 13.14
CA ARG A 115 -13.15 3.12 13.45
C ARG A 115 -13.41 3.15 14.95
N LYS A 116 -12.74 2.30 15.73
CA LYS A 116 -12.82 2.32 17.20
C LYS A 116 -12.24 3.58 17.81
N ALA A 117 -11.28 4.22 17.15
CA ALA A 117 -10.71 5.51 17.54
C ALA A 117 -11.56 6.72 17.09
N GLY A 118 -12.75 6.49 16.53
CA GLY A 118 -13.68 7.56 16.14
C GLY A 118 -13.50 8.09 14.71
N TYR A 119 -12.68 7.45 13.90
CA TYR A 119 -12.55 7.78 12.47
C TYR A 119 -13.73 7.25 11.66
N ARG A 120 -14.19 8.04 10.70
CA ARG A 120 -15.01 7.52 9.60
C ARG A 120 -14.10 6.80 8.62
N THR A 121 -14.38 5.54 8.32
CA THR A 121 -13.50 4.68 7.50
C THR A 121 -14.15 4.36 6.16
N GLY A 122 -13.43 4.63 5.06
CA GLY A 122 -13.87 4.33 3.70
C GLY A 122 -12.84 3.50 2.95
N LEU A 123 -13.31 2.51 2.20
CA LEU A 123 -12.52 1.78 1.21
C LEU A 123 -13.16 1.98 -0.16
N ILE A 124 -12.36 2.50 -1.10
CA ILE A 124 -12.80 2.72 -2.48
C ILE A 124 -11.81 2.05 -3.42
N GLY A 125 -12.32 1.19 -4.32
CA GLY A 125 -11.53 0.44 -5.28
C GLY A 125 -11.41 -1.05 -4.96
N LYS A 126 -10.26 -1.66 -5.28
CA LYS A 126 -10.02 -3.10 -5.18
C LYS A 126 -9.82 -3.58 -3.74
N TRP A 127 -10.57 -4.59 -3.33
CA TRP A 127 -10.43 -5.26 -2.03
C TRP A 127 -9.43 -6.42 -2.03
N HIS A 128 -9.74 -7.48 -2.73
CA HIS A 128 -8.96 -8.71 -2.94
C HIS A 128 -8.61 -9.52 -1.67
N LEU A 129 -9.46 -9.47 -0.64
CA LEU A 129 -9.31 -10.23 0.59
C LEU A 129 -10.52 -11.11 0.91
N GLY A 130 -11.19 -11.63 -0.14
CA GLY A 130 -12.38 -12.46 -0.08
C GLY A 130 -13.65 -11.72 -0.51
N ASP A 131 -14.59 -12.45 -1.10
CA ASP A 131 -15.83 -11.90 -1.67
C ASP A 131 -17.12 -12.53 -1.11
N VAL A 132 -16.99 -13.44 -0.14
CA VAL A 132 -18.15 -13.85 0.68
C VAL A 132 -18.54 -12.74 1.64
N PRO A 133 -19.83 -12.61 2.05
CA PRO A 133 -20.31 -11.47 2.83
C PRO A 133 -19.47 -11.13 4.05
N GLU A 134 -19.06 -12.11 4.85
CA GLU A 134 -18.26 -11.91 6.05
C GLU A 134 -16.83 -11.39 5.78
N SER A 135 -16.35 -11.57 4.55
CA SER A 135 -15.02 -11.11 4.13
C SER A 135 -15.03 -9.73 3.46
N LEU A 136 -16.20 -9.16 3.17
CA LEU A 136 -16.29 -7.83 2.55
C LEU A 136 -15.89 -6.70 3.51
N PRO A 137 -15.43 -5.55 3.00
CA PRO A 137 -14.92 -4.44 3.80
C PRO A 137 -15.83 -3.96 4.93
N PRO A 138 -17.17 -3.84 4.79
CA PRO A 138 -18.04 -3.38 5.87
C PRO A 138 -17.96 -4.27 7.13
N ASN A 139 -17.75 -5.57 6.95
CA ASN A 139 -17.60 -6.53 8.05
C ASN A 139 -16.17 -6.58 8.61
N ASN A 140 -15.24 -5.85 7.98
CA ASN A 140 -13.81 -5.83 8.32
C ASN A 140 -13.29 -4.41 8.64
N GLY A 141 -14.17 -3.55 9.20
CA GLY A 141 -13.79 -2.28 9.80
C GLY A 141 -13.93 -1.05 8.93
N PHE A 142 -14.55 -1.15 7.75
CA PHE A 142 -14.84 0.00 6.90
C PHE A 142 -16.33 0.35 6.97
N ASP A 143 -16.63 1.61 7.29
CA ASP A 143 -18.02 2.10 7.34
C ASP A 143 -18.63 2.24 5.94
N GLU A 144 -17.77 2.53 4.93
CA GLU A 144 -18.16 2.65 3.54
C GLU A 144 -17.28 1.79 2.65
N TYR A 145 -17.90 1.15 1.66
CA TYR A 145 -17.21 0.44 0.60
C TYR A 145 -17.85 0.75 -0.75
N TYR A 146 -17.02 1.15 -1.72
CA TYR A 146 -17.43 1.26 -3.12
C TYR A 146 -16.30 0.72 -4.00
N GLY A 147 -16.50 -0.43 -4.66
CA GLY A 147 -15.39 -1.04 -5.40
C GLY A 147 -15.63 -2.47 -5.82
N THR A 148 -14.55 -3.13 -6.25
CA THR A 148 -14.56 -4.51 -6.73
C THR A 148 -13.84 -5.45 -5.76
N PRO A 149 -14.38 -6.69 -5.55
CA PRO A 149 -13.79 -7.62 -4.58
C PRO A 149 -12.53 -8.32 -5.08
N TYR A 150 -12.18 -8.26 -6.38
CA TYR A 150 -11.01 -8.88 -6.99
C TYR A 150 -10.51 -8.08 -8.20
N PRO A 151 -9.35 -8.46 -8.79
CA PRO A 151 -8.75 -7.72 -9.90
C PRO A 151 -9.57 -7.82 -11.20
N ASN A 152 -9.24 -6.93 -12.13
CA ASN A 152 -9.89 -6.77 -13.42
C ASN A 152 -9.56 -7.85 -14.47
N ASP A 153 -8.67 -8.79 -14.17
CA ASP A 153 -8.36 -9.96 -15.02
C ASP A 153 -9.14 -11.23 -14.63
N PHE A 154 -9.94 -11.19 -13.55
CA PHE A 154 -10.80 -12.33 -13.18
C PHE A 154 -12.12 -12.28 -13.96
N LEU A 155 -12.00 -12.39 -15.27
CA LEU A 155 -13.09 -12.31 -16.26
C LEU A 155 -13.39 -13.67 -16.89
N PRO A 156 -14.65 -13.92 -17.30
CA PRO A 156 -15.03 -15.13 -18.03
C PRO A 156 -14.19 -15.37 -19.29
N GLU A 157 -13.70 -14.31 -19.94
CA GLU A 157 -12.84 -14.35 -21.12
C GLU A 157 -11.46 -14.95 -20.82
N VAL A 158 -10.97 -14.79 -19.58
CA VAL A 158 -9.69 -15.38 -19.12
C VAL A 158 -9.90 -16.81 -18.63
N LYS A 159 -10.97 -17.03 -17.86
CA LYS A 159 -11.35 -18.35 -17.36
C LYS A 159 -12.87 -18.46 -17.24
N LYS A 160 -13.45 -19.39 -17.98
CA LYS A 160 -14.90 -19.56 -18.15
C LYS A 160 -15.71 -19.58 -16.85
N ASP A 161 -15.12 -20.10 -15.78
CA ASP A 161 -15.79 -20.23 -14.47
C ASP A 161 -15.71 -18.94 -13.62
N TYR A 162 -15.04 -17.90 -14.09
CA TYR A 162 -15.03 -16.61 -13.39
C TYR A 162 -16.35 -15.88 -13.65
N PRO A 163 -16.95 -15.28 -12.59
CA PRO A 163 -18.15 -14.46 -12.76
C PRO A 163 -17.78 -13.10 -13.41
N PRO A 164 -18.76 -12.40 -14.02
CA PRO A 164 -18.58 -11.00 -14.37
C PRO A 164 -18.19 -10.18 -13.15
N ILE A 165 -17.24 -9.25 -13.31
CA ILE A 165 -16.75 -8.41 -12.20
C ILE A 165 -17.89 -7.52 -11.71
N PRO A 166 -18.22 -7.54 -10.40
CA PRO A 166 -19.19 -6.64 -9.81
C PRO A 166 -18.54 -5.38 -9.24
N ILE A 167 -19.30 -4.28 -9.22
CA ILE A 167 -19.07 -3.16 -8.30
C ILE A 167 -20.03 -3.31 -7.11
N TYR A 168 -19.50 -3.19 -5.91
CA TYR A 168 -20.26 -3.17 -4.66
C TYR A 168 -20.40 -1.75 -4.13
N ARG A 169 -21.54 -1.49 -3.48
CA ARG A 169 -21.72 -0.41 -2.52
C ARG A 169 -22.15 -1.03 -1.19
N GLY A 170 -21.27 -0.92 -0.19
CA GLY A 170 -21.45 -1.68 1.04
C GLY A 170 -21.39 -3.18 0.79
N LEU A 171 -22.49 -3.88 1.06
CA LEU A 171 -22.64 -5.33 0.83
C LEU A 171 -23.44 -5.65 -0.44
N GLU A 172 -23.96 -4.65 -1.15
CA GLU A 172 -24.82 -4.83 -2.32
C GLU A 172 -24.04 -4.68 -3.62
N LYS A 173 -24.31 -5.55 -4.60
CA LYS A 173 -23.83 -5.42 -5.97
C LYS A 173 -24.67 -4.38 -6.71
N VAL A 174 -24.07 -3.24 -7.05
CA VAL A 174 -24.77 -2.13 -7.71
C VAL A 174 -24.54 -2.06 -9.22
N GLU A 175 -23.54 -2.78 -9.71
CA GLU A 175 -23.23 -2.87 -11.15
C GLU A 175 -22.61 -4.24 -11.47
N VAL A 176 -23.16 -4.97 -12.46
CA VAL A 176 -22.65 -6.26 -12.96
C VAL A 176 -23.04 -6.42 -14.43
N PRO A 177 -22.10 -6.57 -15.38
CA PRO A 177 -20.66 -6.43 -15.22
C PRO A 177 -20.24 -4.99 -14.96
N ALA A 178 -19.08 -4.81 -14.31
CA ALA A 178 -18.47 -3.50 -14.14
C ALA A 178 -18.04 -2.90 -15.49
N ASP A 179 -18.22 -1.60 -15.64
CA ASP A 179 -17.68 -0.82 -16.76
C ASP A 179 -16.20 -0.52 -16.49
N LEU A 180 -15.31 -1.45 -16.87
CA LEU A 180 -13.89 -1.44 -16.53
C LEU A 180 -13.17 -0.14 -16.98
N PRO A 181 -13.34 0.37 -18.23
CA PRO A 181 -12.68 1.60 -18.65
C PRO A 181 -13.05 2.83 -17.81
N ASN A 182 -14.26 2.88 -17.26
CA ASN A 182 -14.74 4.03 -16.50
C ASN A 182 -14.67 3.84 -14.97
N MET A 183 -14.11 2.74 -14.46
CA MET A 183 -13.89 2.56 -13.02
C MET A 183 -13.07 3.69 -12.38
N PRO A 184 -11.99 4.22 -13.00
CA PRO A 184 -11.22 5.33 -12.42
C PRO A 184 -12.08 6.55 -12.10
N ASP A 185 -12.95 6.95 -13.04
CA ASP A 185 -13.85 8.10 -12.85
C ASP A 185 -14.86 7.86 -11.73
N LYS A 186 -15.44 6.66 -11.69
CA LYS A 186 -16.41 6.27 -10.65
C LYS A 186 -15.77 6.26 -9.26
N PHE A 187 -14.57 5.70 -9.13
CA PHE A 187 -13.85 5.64 -7.86
C PHE A 187 -13.40 7.02 -7.38
N VAL A 188 -12.89 7.86 -8.28
CA VAL A 188 -12.55 9.25 -7.97
C VAL A 188 -13.78 10.05 -7.55
N ALA A 189 -14.90 9.90 -8.24
CA ALA A 189 -16.15 10.60 -7.89
C ALA A 189 -16.62 10.20 -6.48
N ASP A 190 -16.59 8.90 -6.15
CA ASP A 190 -17.00 8.41 -4.82
C ASP A 190 -16.01 8.82 -3.72
N ALA A 191 -14.70 8.85 -4.01
CA ALA A 191 -13.70 9.37 -3.08
C ALA A 191 -13.94 10.86 -2.76
N LYS A 192 -14.24 11.68 -3.77
CA LYS A 192 -14.57 13.09 -3.56
C LYS A 192 -15.84 13.27 -2.73
N ARG A 193 -16.89 12.47 -2.97
CA ARG A 193 -18.11 12.45 -2.14
C ARG A 193 -17.76 12.10 -0.69
N PHE A 194 -16.98 11.03 -0.47
CA PHE A 194 -16.56 10.62 0.87
C PHE A 194 -15.81 11.74 1.59
N LEU A 195 -14.90 12.45 0.93
CA LEU A 195 -14.16 13.57 1.50
C LEU A 195 -15.09 14.75 1.86
N ASP A 196 -16.06 15.08 1.00
CA ASP A 196 -17.05 16.14 1.27
C ASP A 196 -17.91 15.84 2.50
N GLU A 197 -18.44 14.62 2.58
CA GLU A 197 -19.32 14.20 3.65
C GLU A 197 -18.61 14.06 5.01
N ASN A 198 -17.27 13.90 4.99
CA ASN A 198 -16.50 13.66 6.21
C ASN A 198 -15.51 14.78 6.56
N ARG A 199 -15.57 15.94 5.85
CA ARG A 199 -14.66 17.07 6.06
C ARG A 199 -14.59 17.58 7.50
N ASP A 200 -15.66 17.42 8.27
CA ASP A 200 -15.80 17.96 9.63
C ASP A 200 -15.48 16.95 10.75
N ARG A 201 -15.00 15.74 10.40
CA ARG A 201 -14.58 14.68 11.34
C ARG A 201 -13.30 14.01 10.89
N PRO A 202 -12.54 13.33 11.77
CA PRO A 202 -11.40 12.54 11.33
C PRO A 202 -11.87 11.38 10.44
N PHE A 203 -11.13 11.14 9.34
CA PHE A 203 -11.43 10.06 8.42
C PHE A 203 -10.17 9.30 8.01
N PHE A 204 -10.40 8.03 7.65
CA PHE A 204 -9.44 7.17 6.98
C PHE A 204 -10.02 6.75 5.62
N LEU A 205 -9.38 7.17 4.55
CA LEU A 205 -9.70 6.74 3.20
C LEU A 205 -8.61 5.79 2.70
N HIS A 206 -8.95 4.52 2.47
CA HIS A 206 -8.14 3.56 1.74
C HIS A 206 -8.61 3.56 0.28
N PHE A 207 -7.89 4.30 -0.58
CA PHE A 207 -8.14 4.33 -2.02
C PHE A 207 -7.27 3.29 -2.70
N ALA A 208 -7.85 2.14 -3.01
CA ALA A 208 -7.19 1.00 -3.62
C ALA A 208 -7.36 1.04 -5.15
N ASN A 209 -6.47 1.79 -5.79
CA ASN A 209 -6.44 1.98 -7.24
C ASN A 209 -6.21 0.65 -7.97
N ILE A 210 -6.80 0.46 -9.15
CA ILE A 210 -6.75 -0.78 -9.90
C ILE A 210 -6.09 -0.64 -11.28
N GLU A 211 -5.87 0.57 -11.78
CA GLU A 211 -5.55 0.86 -13.18
C GLU A 211 -4.23 0.26 -13.64
N THR A 212 -3.22 0.15 -12.77
CA THR A 212 -1.92 -0.42 -13.13
C THR A 212 -1.90 -1.96 -13.14
N HIS A 213 -2.99 -2.60 -12.73
CA HIS A 213 -3.20 -4.05 -12.93
C HIS A 213 -3.73 -4.35 -14.33
N THR A 214 -3.15 -5.35 -15.00
CA THR A 214 -3.62 -5.82 -16.32
C THR A 214 -5.00 -6.51 -16.22
N PRO A 215 -5.87 -6.41 -17.25
CA PRO A 215 -5.78 -5.61 -18.48
C PRO A 215 -5.94 -4.11 -18.21
N TRP A 216 -5.13 -3.30 -18.90
CA TRP A 216 -5.04 -1.86 -18.67
C TRP A 216 -6.11 -1.08 -19.43
N PHE A 217 -7.35 -1.22 -19.00
CA PHE A 217 -8.45 -0.40 -19.51
C PHE A 217 -8.44 0.95 -18.79
N VAL A 218 -8.49 2.02 -19.58
CA VAL A 218 -8.55 3.39 -19.07
C VAL A 218 -9.64 4.16 -19.79
N PRO A 219 -10.17 5.27 -19.22
CA PRO A 219 -11.06 6.17 -19.93
C PRO A 219 -10.42 6.64 -21.23
N GLN A 220 -11.26 6.80 -22.28
CA GLN A 220 -10.83 7.14 -23.64
C GLN A 220 -9.86 8.32 -23.71
N ARG A 221 -9.98 9.28 -22.78
CA ARG A 221 -9.10 10.46 -22.72
C ARG A 221 -7.62 10.13 -22.41
N PHE A 222 -7.32 8.94 -21.84
CA PHE A 222 -5.96 8.47 -21.58
C PHE A 222 -5.47 7.50 -22.64
N GLU A 223 -6.36 6.87 -23.39
CA GLU A 223 -6.02 5.78 -24.31
C GLU A 223 -5.11 6.27 -25.44
N GLY A 224 -3.96 5.60 -25.60
CA GLY A 224 -2.96 5.90 -26.63
C GLY A 224 -2.20 7.21 -26.43
N LYS A 225 -2.14 7.76 -25.21
CA LYS A 225 -1.46 9.02 -24.89
C LYS A 225 0.00 8.81 -24.48
N SER A 226 0.28 7.74 -23.75
CA SER A 226 1.62 7.48 -23.23
C SER A 226 2.57 6.94 -24.31
N ALA A 227 3.83 7.39 -24.27
CA ALA A 227 4.87 6.93 -25.19
C ALA A 227 5.26 5.44 -24.96
N ILE A 228 4.93 4.88 -23.80
CA ILE A 228 5.24 3.49 -23.45
C ILE A 228 4.02 2.54 -23.60
N GLY A 229 2.96 2.98 -24.29
CA GLY A 229 1.79 2.16 -24.62
C GLY A 229 0.77 2.05 -23.50
N ALA A 230 -0.08 1.00 -23.54
CA ALA A 230 -1.26 0.85 -22.68
C ALA A 230 -0.90 0.83 -21.17
N TYR A 231 0.22 0.27 -20.77
CA TYR A 231 0.70 0.34 -19.39
C TYR A 231 0.97 1.78 -18.96
N GLY A 232 1.62 2.57 -19.80
CA GLY A 232 1.85 4.00 -19.53
C GLY A 232 0.56 4.80 -19.46
N ASP A 233 -0.42 4.52 -20.33
CA ASP A 233 -1.76 5.11 -20.26
C ASP A 233 -2.39 4.86 -18.87
N ALA A 234 -2.23 3.64 -18.33
CA ALA A 234 -2.72 3.25 -17.02
C ALA A 234 -1.99 3.97 -15.87
N VAL A 235 -0.66 4.10 -15.95
CA VAL A 235 0.14 4.85 -14.96
C VAL A 235 -0.24 6.33 -14.95
N GLU A 236 -0.43 6.95 -16.11
CA GLU A 236 -0.86 8.36 -16.23
C GLU A 236 -2.30 8.56 -15.73
N CYS A 237 -3.19 7.58 -15.95
CA CYS A 237 -4.54 7.58 -15.37
C CYS A 237 -4.51 7.47 -13.83
N MET A 238 -3.68 6.61 -13.29
CA MET A 238 -3.46 6.47 -11.84
C MET A 238 -2.93 7.79 -11.23
N ASP A 239 -1.94 8.43 -11.86
CA ASP A 239 -1.43 9.73 -11.42
C ASP A 239 -2.53 10.80 -11.42
N TRP A 240 -3.40 10.79 -12.43
CA TRP A 240 -4.58 11.66 -12.46
C TRP A 240 -5.52 11.37 -11.29
N CYS A 241 -5.83 10.10 -10.99
CA CYS A 241 -6.66 9.73 -9.85
C CYS A 241 -6.08 10.28 -8.55
N TYR A 242 -4.76 10.10 -8.32
CA TYR A 242 -4.06 10.66 -7.17
C TYR A 242 -4.20 12.18 -7.10
N GLY A 243 -3.95 12.88 -8.21
CA GLY A 243 -4.10 14.32 -8.31
C GLY A 243 -5.49 14.82 -7.95
N GLN A 244 -6.55 14.12 -8.42
CA GLN A 244 -7.94 14.47 -8.12
C GLN A 244 -8.29 14.39 -6.64
N ILE A 245 -7.71 13.43 -5.91
CA ILE A 245 -7.89 13.27 -4.46
C ILE A 245 -7.14 14.39 -3.72
N VAL A 246 -5.89 14.66 -4.09
CA VAL A 246 -5.08 15.72 -3.47
C VAL A 246 -5.72 17.10 -3.67
N GLU A 247 -6.17 17.42 -4.88
CA GLU A 247 -6.86 18.69 -5.17
C GLU A 247 -8.17 18.81 -4.38
N LYS A 248 -8.87 17.70 -4.15
CA LYS A 248 -10.07 17.71 -3.31
C LYS A 248 -9.72 18.01 -1.85
N VAL A 249 -8.70 17.40 -1.28
CA VAL A 249 -8.21 17.71 0.08
C VAL A 249 -7.84 19.18 0.21
N LYS A 250 -7.17 19.75 -0.79
CA LYS A 250 -6.83 21.18 -0.88
C LYS A 250 -8.06 22.07 -0.89
N SER A 251 -9.01 21.76 -1.77
CA SER A 251 -10.24 22.56 -1.90
C SER A 251 -11.07 22.62 -0.62
N LEU A 252 -10.90 21.62 0.26
CA LEU A 252 -11.53 21.54 1.59
C LEU A 252 -10.69 22.19 2.70
N GLY A 253 -9.47 22.68 2.40
CA GLY A 253 -8.57 23.28 3.40
C GLY A 253 -8.00 22.27 4.41
N LEU A 254 -7.96 20.99 4.04
CA LEU A 254 -7.58 19.89 4.95
C LEU A 254 -6.11 19.46 4.88
N GLU A 255 -5.28 20.06 4.00
CA GLU A 255 -3.92 19.62 3.70
C GLU A 255 -3.03 19.49 4.93
N LYS A 256 -3.03 20.50 5.81
CA LYS A 256 -2.18 20.52 7.01
C LYS A 256 -2.60 19.50 8.06
N ASN A 257 -3.84 19.02 7.99
CA ASN A 257 -4.38 18.02 8.92
C ASN A 257 -4.62 16.66 8.25
N THR A 258 -3.88 16.35 7.17
CA THR A 258 -4.06 15.10 6.43
C THR A 258 -2.69 14.49 6.09
N LEU A 259 -2.44 13.28 6.58
CA LEU A 259 -1.37 12.40 6.11
C LEU A 259 -1.85 11.71 4.84
N ILE A 260 -1.14 11.86 3.72
CA ILE A 260 -1.36 11.14 2.47
C ILE A 260 -0.17 10.22 2.23
N VAL A 261 -0.44 8.93 2.04
CA VAL A 261 0.57 7.92 1.70
C VAL A 261 0.22 7.32 0.34
N PHE A 262 1.18 7.38 -0.58
CA PHE A 262 1.14 6.67 -1.86
C PHE A 262 2.11 5.49 -1.81
N THR A 263 1.67 4.30 -2.22
CA THR A 263 2.54 3.13 -2.41
C THR A 263 1.88 2.11 -3.36
N SER A 264 2.56 1.00 -3.66
CA SER A 264 2.01 -0.14 -4.41
C SER A 264 1.89 -1.38 -3.53
N ASP A 265 1.01 -2.30 -3.91
CA ASP A 265 0.84 -3.57 -3.21
C ASP A 265 1.91 -4.61 -3.57
N ASN A 266 2.50 -4.54 -4.73
CA ASN A 266 3.67 -5.32 -5.20
C ASN A 266 4.27 -4.69 -6.45
N GLY A 267 5.38 -5.26 -6.91
CA GLY A 267 6.03 -4.84 -8.15
C GLY A 267 5.23 -5.18 -9.42
N PRO A 268 5.71 -4.76 -10.61
CA PRO A 268 4.98 -4.78 -11.86
C PRO A 268 4.80 -6.18 -12.41
N LEU A 269 3.76 -6.41 -13.19
CA LEU A 269 3.68 -7.59 -14.05
C LEU A 269 4.67 -7.42 -15.22
N ALA A 270 5.45 -8.46 -15.51
CA ALA A 270 6.41 -8.45 -16.63
C ALA A 270 6.04 -9.45 -17.73
N ALA A 271 6.53 -9.23 -18.93
CA ALA A 271 6.27 -10.04 -20.11
C ALA A 271 6.61 -11.53 -19.93
N GLU A 272 7.56 -11.82 -19.04
CA GLU A 272 8.00 -13.17 -18.70
C GLU A 272 7.07 -13.91 -17.73
N SER A 273 6.05 -13.23 -17.20
CA SER A 273 5.09 -13.85 -16.28
C SER A 273 4.26 -14.93 -17.00
N PRO A 274 4.03 -16.09 -16.36
CA PRO A 274 3.28 -17.20 -16.96
C PRO A 274 1.83 -16.88 -17.37
N SER A 275 1.22 -15.85 -16.79
CA SER A 275 -0.16 -15.42 -17.13
C SER A 275 -0.25 -14.61 -18.43
N VAL A 276 0.85 -13.98 -18.85
CA VAL A 276 0.87 -13.02 -19.97
C VAL A 276 0.42 -13.60 -21.30
N PRO A 277 0.80 -14.84 -21.72
CA PRO A 277 0.31 -15.39 -22.98
C PRO A 277 -1.21 -15.45 -23.09
N VAL A 278 -1.91 -15.74 -21.99
CA VAL A 278 -3.38 -15.76 -21.93
C VAL A 278 -3.93 -14.35 -22.02
N LEU A 279 -3.41 -13.44 -21.20
CA LEU A 279 -3.85 -12.03 -21.15
C LEU A 279 -3.64 -11.33 -22.50
N LYS A 280 -2.49 -11.51 -23.13
CA LYS A 280 -2.21 -10.96 -24.45
C LYS A 280 -3.14 -11.53 -25.54
N LYS A 281 -3.44 -12.83 -25.50
CA LYS A 281 -4.36 -13.46 -26.44
C LYS A 281 -5.78 -12.90 -26.31
N VAL A 282 -6.25 -12.64 -25.09
CA VAL A 282 -7.62 -12.17 -24.81
C VAL A 282 -7.74 -10.66 -25.02
N PHE A 283 -6.79 -9.88 -24.54
CA PHE A 283 -6.89 -8.41 -24.44
C PHE A 283 -5.93 -7.65 -25.38
N GLY A 284 -5.15 -8.36 -26.22
CA GLY A 284 -4.19 -7.73 -27.13
C GLY A 284 -3.22 -6.80 -26.40
N ARG A 285 -3.11 -5.55 -26.85
CA ARG A 285 -2.18 -4.55 -26.26
C ARG A 285 -2.42 -4.26 -24.78
N PHE A 286 -3.65 -4.39 -24.27
CA PHE A 286 -3.99 -4.17 -22.87
C PHE A 286 -3.54 -5.31 -21.94
N GLY A 287 -3.11 -6.43 -22.51
CA GLY A 287 -2.55 -7.58 -21.80
C GLY A 287 -1.07 -7.85 -22.11
N ASP A 288 -0.34 -6.90 -22.72
CA ASP A 288 1.04 -7.06 -23.17
C ASP A 288 2.03 -6.19 -22.34
N PRO A 289 2.48 -6.68 -21.16
CA PRO A 289 3.36 -5.93 -20.29
C PRO A 289 4.78 -5.80 -20.85
N ARG A 290 5.51 -4.83 -20.30
CA ARG A 290 6.93 -4.61 -20.62
C ARG A 290 7.81 -5.76 -20.13
N PRO A 291 8.94 -6.05 -20.78
CA PRO A 291 9.92 -7.01 -20.27
C PRO A 291 10.51 -6.54 -18.93
N SER A 292 10.80 -7.49 -18.01
CA SER A 292 11.46 -7.16 -16.74
C SER A 292 12.85 -6.51 -16.92
N SER A 293 13.49 -6.73 -18.06
CA SER A 293 14.80 -6.15 -18.39
C SER A 293 14.80 -4.63 -18.57
N VAL A 294 13.64 -3.99 -18.74
CA VAL A 294 13.56 -2.51 -18.85
C VAL A 294 13.45 -1.83 -17.48
N HIS A 295 13.24 -2.59 -16.40
CA HIS A 295 13.18 -2.08 -15.04
C HIS A 295 14.55 -2.03 -14.38
N LEU A 296 14.69 -1.09 -13.43
CA LEU A 296 15.91 -0.92 -12.63
C LEU A 296 16.17 -2.15 -11.75
N LEU A 297 15.10 -2.67 -11.12
CA LEU A 297 15.16 -3.79 -10.19
C LEU A 297 15.00 -5.11 -10.93
N ARG A 298 15.69 -6.11 -10.45
CA ARG A 298 15.56 -7.48 -10.97
C ARG A 298 14.27 -8.13 -10.49
N GLY A 299 13.60 -8.88 -11.37
CA GLY A 299 12.37 -9.60 -11.06
C GLY A 299 11.11 -8.76 -11.29
N TYR A 300 9.98 -9.28 -10.84
CA TYR A 300 8.65 -8.75 -11.12
C TYR A 300 7.62 -9.38 -10.15
N LYS A 301 6.35 -9.04 -10.26
CA LYS A 301 5.23 -9.61 -9.47
C LYS A 301 5.36 -11.14 -9.33
N GLY A 302 5.31 -11.63 -8.10
CA GLY A 302 5.48 -13.05 -7.78
C GLY A 302 6.91 -13.50 -7.49
N THR A 303 7.93 -12.67 -7.78
CA THR A 303 9.33 -13.02 -7.52
C THR A 303 9.82 -12.50 -6.17
N ALA A 304 9.41 -13.14 -5.08
CA ALA A 304 9.75 -12.70 -3.71
C ALA A 304 11.26 -12.71 -3.39
N HIS A 305 12.08 -13.37 -4.20
CA HIS A 305 13.52 -13.47 -4.01
C HIS A 305 14.34 -12.39 -4.73
N TRP A 306 13.70 -11.57 -5.59
CA TRP A 306 14.29 -10.42 -6.25
C TRP A 306 13.65 -9.11 -5.79
N GLU A 307 14.39 -8.01 -5.87
CA GLU A 307 13.91 -6.68 -5.44
C GLU A 307 12.67 -6.22 -6.22
N GLY A 308 12.59 -6.49 -7.52
CA GLY A 308 11.48 -6.06 -8.39
C GLY A 308 10.12 -6.66 -8.04
N GLY A 309 10.06 -7.72 -7.22
CA GLY A 309 8.80 -8.24 -6.70
C GLY A 309 8.26 -7.43 -5.50
N PRO A 310 9.02 -7.26 -4.41
CA PRO A 310 8.55 -6.60 -3.20
C PRO A 310 8.92 -5.12 -3.06
N ARG A 311 9.98 -4.60 -3.69
CA ARG A 311 10.37 -3.19 -3.52
C ARG A 311 9.51 -2.28 -4.38
N VAL A 312 8.86 -1.30 -3.75
CA VAL A 312 7.83 -0.45 -4.38
C VAL A 312 8.07 1.03 -4.12
N PRO A 313 7.64 1.93 -5.04
CA PRO A 313 7.74 3.36 -4.82
C PRO A 313 6.79 3.79 -3.71
N THR A 314 7.29 4.63 -2.79
CA THR A 314 6.46 5.12 -1.68
C THR A 314 6.74 6.58 -1.39
N ILE A 315 5.66 7.36 -1.22
CA ILE A 315 5.71 8.80 -0.92
C ILE A 315 4.80 9.08 0.27
N PHE A 316 5.34 9.76 1.27
CA PHE A 316 4.57 10.28 2.40
C PHE A 316 4.48 11.80 2.29
N ASN A 317 3.28 12.33 2.41
CA ASN A 317 3.02 13.76 2.37
C ASN A 317 2.18 14.21 3.57
N TRP A 318 2.70 15.13 4.38
CA TRP A 318 1.98 15.74 5.48
C TRP A 318 2.57 17.12 5.77
N PRO A 319 2.02 18.19 5.18
CA PRO A 319 2.54 19.53 5.33
C PRO A 319 2.63 20.00 6.79
N GLY A 320 3.81 20.46 7.19
CA GLY A 320 4.08 20.92 8.58
C GLY A 320 4.53 19.82 9.53
N VAL A 321 4.49 18.53 9.12
CA VAL A 321 5.01 17.40 9.90
C VAL A 321 6.20 16.75 9.20
N ILE A 322 6.08 16.52 7.89
CA ILE A 322 7.13 15.93 7.04
C ILE A 322 7.84 17.05 6.30
N ALA A 323 9.17 17.08 6.36
CA ALA A 323 9.99 18.06 5.64
C ALA A 323 9.89 17.80 4.11
N PRO A 324 9.62 18.84 3.31
CA PRO A 324 9.45 18.69 1.88
C PRO A 324 10.76 18.33 1.15
N GLY A 325 10.64 17.53 0.09
CA GLY A 325 11.76 17.14 -0.77
C GLY A 325 12.80 16.23 -0.12
N THR A 326 12.44 15.56 0.98
CA THR A 326 13.35 14.65 1.70
C THR A 326 13.29 13.22 1.16
N GLU A 327 14.31 12.44 1.49
CA GLU A 327 14.45 11.04 1.12
C GLU A 327 14.80 10.18 2.33
N CYS A 328 14.09 9.06 2.50
CA CYS A 328 14.39 8.05 3.50
C CYS A 328 14.90 6.77 2.80
N ARG A 329 16.10 6.32 3.20
CA ARG A 329 16.74 5.09 2.71
C ARG A 329 16.71 3.95 3.73
N GLU A 330 15.96 4.14 4.81
CA GLU A 330 15.80 3.11 5.84
C GLU A 330 14.85 2.01 5.34
N VAL A 331 15.20 0.77 5.61
CA VAL A 331 14.40 -0.41 5.21
C VAL A 331 13.10 -0.43 6.02
N THR A 332 11.98 -0.29 5.32
CA THR A 332 10.64 -0.24 5.90
C THR A 332 9.65 -0.99 4.99
N GLY A 333 8.42 -1.22 5.43
CA GLY A 333 7.47 -1.95 4.61
C GLY A 333 6.01 -1.62 4.85
N GLY A 334 5.16 -2.13 3.94
CA GLY A 334 3.73 -1.83 3.94
C GLY A 334 3.00 -2.22 5.22
N MET A 335 3.47 -3.21 5.98
CA MET A 335 2.88 -3.57 7.26
C MET A 335 3.12 -2.52 8.36
N ASP A 336 4.12 -1.64 8.20
CA ASP A 336 4.40 -0.53 9.11
C ASP A 336 3.32 0.55 9.05
N LEU A 337 2.57 0.61 7.95
CA LEU A 337 1.44 1.53 7.81
C LEU A 337 0.36 1.29 8.86
N PHE A 338 0.14 0.03 9.27
CA PHE A 338 -0.81 -0.32 10.32
C PHE A 338 -0.46 0.38 11.66
N THR A 339 0.77 0.23 12.11
CA THR A 339 1.26 0.81 13.37
C THR A 339 1.43 2.33 13.29
N THR A 340 1.90 2.82 12.14
CA THR A 340 2.02 4.26 11.88
C THR A 340 0.65 4.96 11.87
N PHE A 341 -0.36 4.41 11.20
CA PHE A 341 -1.71 4.99 11.20
C PHE A 341 -2.37 4.92 12.58
N ALA A 342 -2.14 3.83 13.33
CA ALA A 342 -2.57 3.74 14.72
C ALA A 342 -1.92 4.82 15.59
N ALA A 343 -0.61 5.06 15.45
CA ALA A 343 0.13 6.11 16.17
C ALA A 343 -0.39 7.51 15.80
N VAL A 344 -0.61 7.81 14.52
CA VAL A 344 -1.18 9.08 14.03
C VAL A 344 -2.56 9.35 14.63
N ALA A 345 -3.36 8.30 14.79
CA ALA A 345 -4.70 8.40 15.36
C ALA A 345 -4.73 8.35 16.89
N GLY A 346 -3.61 8.11 17.55
CA GLY A 346 -3.58 7.83 18.99
C GLY A 346 -4.35 6.57 19.39
N ALA A 347 -4.49 5.62 18.45
CA ALA A 347 -5.25 4.39 18.64
C ALA A 347 -4.39 3.28 19.26
N PRO A 348 -4.91 2.52 20.24
CA PRO A 348 -4.15 1.42 20.82
C PRO A 348 -3.99 0.26 19.83
N ILE A 349 -2.78 -0.30 19.79
CA ILE A 349 -2.48 -1.49 19.00
C ILE A 349 -2.92 -2.74 19.79
N PRO A 350 -3.65 -3.69 19.15
CA PRO A 350 -4.08 -4.91 19.81
C PRO A 350 -2.88 -5.80 20.18
N THR A 351 -2.88 -6.35 21.40
CA THR A 351 -1.83 -7.24 21.89
C THR A 351 -2.17 -8.73 21.75
N ALA A 352 -3.41 -9.04 21.35
CA ALA A 352 -3.89 -10.43 21.24
C ALA A 352 -3.19 -11.26 20.15
N ARG A 353 -2.53 -10.59 19.20
CA ARG A 353 -1.79 -11.21 18.10
C ARG A 353 -0.47 -10.47 17.88
N PRO A 354 0.61 -11.16 17.46
CA PRO A 354 1.85 -10.50 17.11
C PRO A 354 1.62 -9.57 15.92
N ILE A 355 2.03 -8.30 16.05
CA ILE A 355 2.12 -7.31 14.98
C ILE A 355 3.59 -7.24 14.57
N ASP A 356 3.87 -7.37 13.29
CA ASP A 356 5.22 -7.32 12.74
C ASP A 356 5.59 -5.88 12.29
N GLY A 357 4.59 -5.07 11.92
CA GLY A 357 4.76 -3.67 11.54
C GLY A 357 5.18 -2.79 12.72
N GLN A 358 5.92 -1.74 12.43
CA GLN A 358 6.48 -0.79 13.38
C GLN A 358 6.08 0.65 13.04
N ASP A 359 6.12 1.56 14.01
CA ASP A 359 5.78 2.98 13.80
C ASP A 359 6.90 3.71 13.05
N LEU A 360 6.56 4.33 11.93
CA LEU A 360 7.46 5.12 11.09
C LEU A 360 7.48 6.61 11.45
N MET A 361 6.69 7.07 12.43
CA MET A 361 6.63 8.51 12.77
C MET A 361 7.97 9.13 13.13
N PRO A 362 8.91 8.46 13.82
CA PRO A 362 10.25 9.01 14.04
C PRO A 362 11.00 9.31 12.74
N LEU A 363 10.93 8.42 11.72
CA LEU A 363 11.53 8.65 10.40
C LEU A 363 10.82 9.77 9.65
N LEU A 364 9.48 9.78 9.67
CA LEU A 364 8.67 10.79 8.98
C LEU A 364 8.88 12.20 9.53
N ARG A 365 9.14 12.33 10.83
CA ARG A 365 9.47 13.61 11.48
C ARG A 365 10.93 14.01 11.30
N GLY A 366 11.77 13.13 10.76
CA GLY A 366 13.22 13.38 10.66
C GLY A 366 13.88 13.50 12.03
N GLU A 367 13.46 12.71 13.03
CA GLU A 367 14.01 12.77 14.38
C GLU A 367 15.49 12.40 14.37
N PRO A 368 16.35 13.15 15.09
CA PRO A 368 17.77 12.87 15.10
C PRO A 368 18.09 11.42 15.52
N GLY A 369 18.83 10.71 14.67
CA GLY A 369 19.21 9.32 14.94
C GLY A 369 18.14 8.28 14.61
N ALA A 370 16.98 8.68 14.10
CA ALA A 370 15.96 7.73 13.64
C ALA A 370 16.53 6.77 12.59
N ARG A 371 16.27 5.49 12.74
CA ARG A 371 16.70 4.40 11.86
C ARG A 371 15.53 3.46 11.60
N SER A 372 15.73 2.55 10.66
CA SER A 372 14.77 1.46 10.44
C SER A 372 14.41 0.80 11.78
N PRO A 373 13.11 0.64 12.07
CA PRO A 373 12.70 -0.07 13.28
C PRO A 373 12.86 -1.60 13.14
N HIS A 374 13.27 -2.09 11.96
CA HIS A 374 13.49 -3.50 11.67
C HIS A 374 14.97 -3.87 11.68
N ASP A 375 15.35 -4.88 12.45
CA ASP A 375 16.68 -5.50 12.33
C ASP A 375 16.86 -6.19 10.97
N ALA A 376 15.80 -6.82 10.46
CA ALA A 376 15.73 -7.39 9.12
C ALA A 376 14.31 -7.37 8.57
N PHE A 377 14.17 -7.21 7.26
CA PHE A 377 12.90 -7.34 6.55
C PHE A 377 12.86 -8.66 5.78
N PHE A 378 11.70 -9.33 5.80
CA PHE A 378 11.46 -10.63 5.19
C PHE A 378 10.50 -10.51 4.01
N SER A 379 10.86 -11.00 2.83
CA SER A 379 9.95 -11.09 1.69
C SER A 379 9.47 -12.51 1.49
N TYR A 380 8.13 -12.67 1.31
CA TYR A 380 7.50 -13.98 1.18
C TYR A 380 6.80 -14.12 -0.18
N GLY A 381 6.91 -15.33 -0.75
CA GLY A 381 6.06 -15.81 -1.83
C GLY A 381 5.16 -16.93 -1.28
N GLY A 382 3.91 -16.58 -0.94
CA GLY A 382 3.06 -17.47 -0.16
C GLY A 382 3.58 -17.66 1.26
N ALA A 383 3.66 -18.90 1.72
CA ALA A 383 4.29 -19.29 3.00
C ALA A 383 5.82 -19.39 2.90
N ARG A 384 6.40 -19.29 1.69
CA ARG A 384 7.82 -19.48 1.48
C ARG A 384 8.57 -18.16 1.63
N LEU A 385 9.61 -18.16 2.46
CA LEU A 385 10.56 -17.05 2.52
C LEU A 385 11.36 -16.98 1.21
N GLY A 386 11.33 -15.82 0.55
CA GLY A 386 12.04 -15.54 -0.70
C GLY A 386 13.33 -14.77 -0.48
N GLY A 387 13.43 -13.94 0.55
CA GLY A 387 14.63 -13.16 0.81
C GLY A 387 14.63 -12.49 2.17
N VAL A 388 15.83 -12.01 2.56
CA VAL A 388 16.08 -11.23 3.78
C VAL A 388 16.85 -9.98 3.41
N ARG A 389 16.39 -8.83 3.88
CA ARG A 389 17.03 -7.53 3.72
C ARG A 389 17.51 -7.02 5.08
N LYS A 390 18.82 -6.70 5.20
CA LYS A 390 19.39 -6.05 6.39
C LYS A 390 20.41 -5.00 6.00
N GLY A 391 20.12 -3.74 6.35
CA GLY A 391 20.92 -2.61 5.90
C GLY A 391 21.08 -2.62 4.37
N LYS A 392 22.29 -2.62 3.82
CA LYS A 392 22.53 -2.71 2.38
C LYS A 392 22.52 -4.14 1.80
N TRP A 393 22.49 -5.16 2.67
CA TRP A 393 22.62 -6.55 2.27
C TRP A 393 21.29 -7.18 1.94
N LYS A 394 21.25 -7.93 0.83
CA LYS A 394 20.11 -8.75 0.42
C LYS A 394 20.52 -10.20 0.27
N LEU A 395 19.94 -11.08 1.10
CA LEU A 395 19.96 -12.52 0.87
C LEU A 395 18.79 -12.90 -0.04
N SER A 396 19.08 -13.44 -1.19
CA SER A 396 18.11 -14.02 -2.13
C SER A 396 18.04 -15.53 -1.92
N LEU A 397 16.81 -16.05 -1.79
CA LEU A 397 16.51 -17.47 -1.56
C LEU A 397 15.65 -18.02 -2.73
N PRO A 398 16.23 -18.15 -3.94
CA PRO A 398 15.49 -18.59 -5.11
C PRO A 398 15.03 -20.04 -4.97
N PRO A 399 13.87 -20.41 -5.59
CA PRO A 399 13.40 -21.79 -5.56
C PRO A 399 14.42 -22.76 -6.16
N ASN A 400 14.74 -23.85 -5.43
CA ASN A 400 15.57 -24.96 -5.92
C ASN A 400 16.98 -24.54 -6.43
N ARG A 401 17.51 -23.44 -5.87
CA ARG A 401 18.87 -22.94 -6.17
C ARG A 401 19.56 -22.52 -4.88
N GLU A 402 20.87 -22.39 -4.91
CA GLU A 402 21.66 -21.92 -3.79
C GLU A 402 21.31 -20.47 -3.45
N PRO A 403 21.32 -20.12 -2.15
CA PRO A 403 21.20 -18.74 -1.69
C PRO A 403 22.28 -17.84 -2.29
N LYS A 404 21.95 -16.57 -2.53
CA LYS A 404 22.85 -15.57 -3.08
C LYS A 404 22.84 -14.30 -2.26
N LEU A 405 23.98 -13.62 -2.18
CA LEU A 405 24.15 -12.36 -1.46
C LEU A 405 24.42 -11.20 -2.42
N TYR A 406 23.72 -10.07 -2.18
CA TYR A 406 23.89 -8.85 -2.97
C TYR A 406 24.12 -7.64 -2.05
N ASP A 407 24.97 -6.70 -2.49
CA ASP A 407 25.14 -5.37 -1.92
C ASP A 407 24.31 -4.38 -2.74
N LEU A 408 23.12 -4.03 -2.25
CA LEU A 408 22.18 -3.19 -3.00
C LEU A 408 22.56 -1.70 -3.07
N GLU A 409 23.55 -1.23 -2.32
CA GLU A 409 24.10 0.10 -2.48
C GLU A 409 24.99 0.18 -3.72
N GLN A 410 25.68 -0.92 -4.06
CA GLN A 410 26.57 -1.02 -5.23
C GLN A 410 25.87 -1.64 -6.44
N ASP A 411 24.90 -2.51 -6.22
CA ASP A 411 24.23 -3.32 -7.25
C ASP A 411 22.73 -3.48 -6.95
N ILE A 412 21.97 -2.40 -7.14
CA ILE A 412 20.52 -2.40 -6.93
C ILE A 412 19.79 -3.40 -7.84
N GLY A 413 20.40 -3.75 -8.99
CA GLY A 413 19.87 -4.68 -9.98
C GLY A 413 20.19 -6.16 -9.70
N GLU A 414 20.85 -6.48 -8.58
CA GLU A 414 21.17 -7.86 -8.16
C GLU A 414 21.88 -8.69 -9.26
N ARG A 415 22.91 -8.10 -9.90
CA ARG A 415 23.64 -8.70 -11.03
C ARG A 415 24.87 -9.49 -10.59
N HIS A 416 25.48 -9.11 -9.45
CA HIS A 416 26.73 -9.63 -8.97
C HIS A 416 26.57 -10.31 -7.60
N ASP A 417 26.62 -11.63 -7.59
CA ASP A 417 26.64 -12.43 -6.36
C ASP A 417 27.96 -12.24 -5.63
N VAL A 418 27.91 -11.77 -4.38
CA VAL A 418 29.10 -11.51 -3.54
C VAL A 418 29.21 -12.48 -2.36
N SER A 419 28.51 -13.60 -2.39
CA SER A 419 28.47 -14.61 -1.30
C SER A 419 29.85 -15.05 -0.86
N ASP A 420 30.74 -15.36 -1.81
CA ASP A 420 32.10 -15.83 -1.54
C ASP A 420 33.01 -14.74 -0.93
N SER A 421 32.71 -13.47 -1.22
CA SER A 421 33.48 -12.32 -0.72
C SER A 421 33.10 -11.92 0.71
N PHE A 422 31.88 -12.26 1.16
CA PHE A 422 31.34 -11.84 2.46
C PHE A 422 30.73 -13.02 3.24
N PRO A 423 31.50 -14.09 3.58
CA PRO A 423 30.98 -15.29 4.22
C PRO A 423 30.39 -15.05 5.62
N ALA A 424 30.89 -14.05 6.35
CA ALA A 424 30.33 -13.68 7.66
C ALA A 424 28.93 -13.09 7.53
N VAL A 425 28.70 -12.19 6.56
CA VAL A 425 27.38 -11.61 6.27
C VAL A 425 26.43 -12.70 5.78
N MET A 426 26.90 -13.57 4.88
CA MET A 426 26.10 -14.70 4.41
C MET A 426 25.60 -15.58 5.56
N LYS A 427 26.48 -15.91 6.51
CA LYS A 427 26.13 -16.70 7.70
C LYS A 427 25.10 -15.99 8.57
N GLU A 428 25.27 -14.67 8.81
CA GLU A 428 24.32 -13.86 9.58
C GLU A 428 22.93 -13.87 8.95
N LEU A 429 22.85 -13.56 7.64
CA LEU A 429 21.56 -13.48 6.96
C LEU A 429 20.87 -14.84 6.81
N LEU A 430 21.62 -15.94 6.71
CA LEU A 430 21.06 -17.29 6.75
C LEU A 430 20.44 -17.61 8.11
N ALA A 431 21.07 -17.18 9.22
CA ALA A 431 20.49 -17.33 10.54
C ALA A 431 19.19 -16.52 10.69
N LEU A 432 19.15 -15.29 10.19
CA LEU A 432 17.91 -14.49 10.12
C LEU A 432 16.84 -15.14 9.24
N ALA A 433 17.24 -15.77 8.13
CA ALA A 433 16.31 -16.52 7.28
C ALA A 433 15.66 -17.71 8.03
N ASP A 434 16.40 -18.38 8.92
CA ASP A 434 15.85 -19.44 9.75
C ASP A 434 14.81 -18.90 10.76
N GLU A 435 15.02 -17.70 11.32
CA GLU A 435 14.01 -17.00 12.11
C GLU A 435 12.77 -16.63 11.27
N GLY A 436 12.97 -16.06 10.09
CA GLY A 436 11.87 -15.70 9.17
C GLY A 436 11.02 -16.92 8.77
N ARG A 437 11.63 -18.09 8.57
CA ARG A 437 10.89 -19.32 8.24
C ARG A 437 9.91 -19.76 9.32
N LYS A 438 10.15 -19.39 10.60
CA LYS A 438 9.25 -19.71 11.74
C LYS A 438 7.93 -18.95 11.68
N TYR A 439 7.86 -17.86 10.91
CA TYR A 439 6.63 -17.07 10.78
C TYR A 439 5.57 -17.77 9.90
N ALA A 440 6.00 -18.66 9.02
CA ALA A 440 5.08 -19.34 8.12
C ALA A 440 4.24 -20.39 8.86
N VAL A 441 2.90 -20.20 8.83
CA VAL A 441 1.93 -21.18 9.31
C VAL A 441 1.77 -22.25 8.23
N ARG A 442 1.98 -23.52 8.59
CA ARG A 442 1.80 -24.68 7.69
C ARG A 442 0.35 -25.15 7.61
#